data_320e026dd45044c2e082d17fe0e1c3de
#
_entry.id   320e026dd45044c2e082d17fe0e1c3de
#
_cell.length_a   1.000
_cell.length_b   1.000
_cell.length_c   1.000
_cell.angle_alpha   90.00
_cell.angle_beta   90.00
_cell.angle_gamma   90.00
#
_symmetry.space_group_name_H-M   'P 1'
#
loop_
_entity.id
_entity.type
_entity.pdbx_description
1 polymer ?
#
loop_
_entity_poly.entity_id
_entity_poly.type
_entity_poly.pdbx_seq_one_letter_code
_entity_poly.pdbx_strand_id
1 'polypeptide(L)'
;VRTRIDGVENASVALSGSAGMGVAESVGVDFIQEVYATRVAANTFIPGTDVIIELGGEDAKILFLTNGLEVRMNGTCAGGTGAFIDQMATLLNVKLEDMDELAKQHEKTYTIASRCGVFAKTDIQPLLNQGARKSDIAESIFNAVVSQTVAGLAQGREIEGQIVYLGGPLTFM
;
A
#
# COMPACT_ATOMS: atom_id res chain seq x y z
N VAL A 1 -3.10 -22.37 7.11
CA VAL A 1 -3.43 -22.17 8.55
C VAL A 1 -3.06 -23.40 9.35
N ARG A 2 -3.57 -24.61 9.03
CA ARG A 2 -3.29 -25.84 9.82
C ARG A 2 -1.80 -26.09 10.06
N THR A 3 -0.95 -25.93 9.05
CA THR A 3 0.51 -26.14 9.15
C THR A 3 1.22 -25.18 10.10
N ARG A 4 0.57 -24.07 10.51
CA ARG A 4 1.14 -23.09 11.43
C ARG A 4 0.69 -23.26 12.87
N ILE A 5 -0.32 -24.10 13.11
CA ILE A 5 -0.88 -24.37 14.43
C ILE A 5 -0.78 -25.85 14.84
N ASP A 6 0.00 -26.66 14.11
CA ASP A 6 0.29 -28.04 14.49
C ASP A 6 0.99 -28.06 15.87
N GLY A 7 0.45 -28.85 16.80
CA GLY A 7 0.94 -28.94 18.16
C GLY A 7 0.38 -27.89 19.13
N VAL A 8 -0.53 -27.01 18.70
CA VAL A 8 -1.23 -26.06 19.56
C VAL A 8 -2.49 -26.75 20.10
N GLU A 9 -2.56 -26.94 21.43
CA GLU A 9 -3.70 -27.58 22.08
C GLU A 9 -4.94 -26.68 22.13
N ASN A 10 -4.74 -25.36 22.28
CA ASN A 10 -5.81 -24.37 22.33
C ASN A 10 -5.43 -23.16 21.48
N ALA A 11 -6.34 -22.71 20.61
CA ALA A 11 -6.17 -21.53 19.79
C ALA A 11 -7.42 -20.67 19.83
N SER A 12 -7.24 -19.38 20.05
CA SER A 12 -8.28 -18.38 19.80
C SER A 12 -8.16 -17.87 18.37
N VAL A 13 -9.28 -17.77 17.68
CA VAL A 13 -9.32 -17.32 16.27
C VAL A 13 -10.12 -16.03 16.20
N ALA A 14 -9.57 -15.05 15.52
CA ALA A 14 -10.27 -13.84 15.13
C ALA A 14 -9.99 -13.56 13.64
N LEU A 15 -10.93 -12.93 12.95
CA LEU A 15 -10.78 -12.52 11.56
C LEU A 15 -10.71 -10.99 11.47
N SER A 16 -10.01 -10.51 10.47
CA SER A 16 -9.89 -9.08 10.16
C SER A 16 -10.00 -8.85 8.65
N GLY A 17 -10.09 -7.58 8.26
CA GLY A 17 -10.26 -7.18 6.86
C GLY A 17 -11.71 -7.18 6.41
N SER A 18 -12.03 -6.37 5.39
CA SER A 18 -13.40 -6.16 4.93
C SER A 18 -14.11 -7.45 4.48
N ALA A 19 -13.39 -8.36 3.84
CA ALA A 19 -13.91 -9.66 3.44
C ALA A 19 -14.10 -10.64 4.63
N GLY A 20 -13.42 -10.41 5.74
CA GLY A 20 -13.44 -11.27 6.92
C GLY A 20 -14.73 -11.17 7.74
N MET A 21 -15.45 -10.06 7.67
CA MET A 21 -16.63 -9.81 8.50
C MET A 21 -17.73 -10.85 8.28
N GLY A 22 -18.15 -11.06 7.04
CA GLY A 22 -19.20 -12.06 6.72
C GLY A 22 -18.75 -13.49 7.02
N VAL A 23 -17.47 -13.80 6.86
CA VAL A 23 -16.92 -15.11 7.21
C VAL A 23 -16.92 -15.29 8.73
N ALA A 24 -16.46 -14.30 9.50
CA ALA A 24 -16.47 -14.36 10.97
C ALA A 24 -17.87 -14.65 11.52
N GLU A 25 -18.86 -13.94 11.01
CA GLU A 25 -20.26 -14.15 11.40
C GLU A 25 -20.75 -15.56 11.03
N SER A 26 -20.43 -16.06 9.84
CA SER A 26 -20.88 -17.36 9.36
C SER A 26 -20.28 -18.55 10.13
N VAL A 27 -19.05 -18.39 10.67
CA VAL A 27 -18.36 -19.47 11.41
C VAL A 27 -18.32 -19.24 12.92
N GLY A 28 -18.91 -18.13 13.40
CA GLY A 28 -19.05 -17.82 14.83
C GLY A 28 -17.72 -17.51 15.53
N VAL A 29 -16.79 -16.84 14.83
CA VAL A 29 -15.54 -16.35 15.45
C VAL A 29 -15.55 -14.83 15.55
N ASP A 30 -14.67 -14.29 16.41
CA ASP A 30 -14.57 -12.85 16.61
C ASP A 30 -14.09 -12.14 15.34
N PHE A 31 -14.67 -10.96 15.09
CA PHE A 31 -14.19 -10.02 14.09
C PHE A 31 -13.48 -8.84 14.74
N ILE A 32 -12.28 -8.55 14.28
CA ILE A 32 -11.49 -7.40 14.73
C ILE A 32 -11.30 -6.44 13.57
N GLN A 33 -11.71 -5.20 13.76
CA GLN A 33 -11.54 -4.16 12.76
C GLN A 33 -10.05 -3.93 12.45
N GLU A 34 -9.71 -3.90 11.17
CA GLU A 34 -8.34 -3.90 10.66
C GLU A 34 -7.48 -2.75 11.22
N VAL A 35 -8.00 -1.54 11.20
CA VAL A 35 -7.28 -0.35 11.74
C VAL A 35 -6.95 -0.52 13.23
N TYR A 36 -7.88 -1.10 13.99
CA TYR A 36 -7.64 -1.39 15.40
C TYR A 36 -6.55 -2.46 15.57
N ALA A 37 -6.61 -3.54 14.80
CA ALA A 37 -5.61 -4.61 14.82
C ALA A 37 -4.21 -4.07 14.46
N THR A 38 -4.11 -3.26 13.41
CA THR A 38 -2.87 -2.60 12.98
C THR A 38 -2.29 -1.73 14.10
N ARG A 39 -3.12 -0.90 14.74
CA ARG A 39 -2.70 -0.07 15.87
C ARG A 39 -2.18 -0.90 17.05
N VAL A 40 -2.91 -1.96 17.43
CA VAL A 40 -2.49 -2.85 18.54
C VAL A 40 -1.17 -3.53 18.20
N ALA A 41 -1.02 -4.03 16.98
CA ALA A 41 0.22 -4.66 16.52
C ALA A 41 1.41 -3.68 16.56
N ALA A 42 1.25 -2.47 16.04
CA ALA A 42 2.29 -1.44 16.08
C ALA A 42 2.69 -1.11 17.52
N ASN A 43 1.72 -0.84 18.41
CA ASN A 43 2.01 -0.53 19.80
C ASN A 43 2.70 -1.68 20.55
N THR A 44 2.42 -2.93 20.16
CA THR A 44 2.98 -4.12 20.82
C THR A 44 4.39 -4.43 20.33
N PHE A 45 4.61 -4.40 19.02
CA PHE A 45 5.86 -4.84 18.40
C PHE A 45 6.83 -3.71 18.11
N ILE A 46 6.35 -2.47 17.94
CA ILE A 46 7.14 -1.29 17.62
C ILE A 46 6.66 -0.13 18.51
N PRO A 47 6.92 -0.19 19.82
CA PRO A 47 6.49 0.88 20.75
C PRO A 47 7.07 2.24 20.35
N GLY A 48 6.26 3.29 20.49
CA GLY A 48 6.67 4.66 20.15
C GLY A 48 6.39 5.01 18.67
N THR A 49 5.68 4.17 17.92
CA THR A 49 5.23 4.50 16.56
C THR A 49 4.31 5.70 16.58
N ASP A 50 4.65 6.72 15.79
CA ASP A 50 3.87 7.96 15.63
C ASP A 50 2.96 7.90 14.41
N VAL A 51 3.45 7.33 13.32
CA VAL A 51 2.72 7.23 12.05
C VAL A 51 2.88 5.84 11.45
N ILE A 52 1.79 5.30 10.91
CA ILE A 52 1.80 4.08 10.11
C ILE A 52 1.36 4.45 8.70
N ILE A 53 2.15 4.07 7.70
CA ILE A 53 1.81 4.15 6.29
C ILE A 53 1.62 2.73 5.79
N GLU A 54 0.41 2.39 5.43
CA GLU A 54 0.06 1.07 4.91
C GLU A 54 -0.31 1.18 3.43
N LEU A 55 0.44 0.49 2.59
CA LEU A 55 0.14 0.31 1.17
C LEU A 55 -0.33 -1.12 0.94
N GLY A 56 -1.64 -1.28 0.85
CA GLY A 56 -2.27 -2.56 0.56
C GLY A 56 -2.33 -2.87 -0.94
N GLY A 57 -2.90 -4.03 -1.27
CA GLY A 57 -3.16 -4.40 -2.66
C GLY A 57 -4.15 -3.48 -3.34
N GLU A 58 -5.22 -3.11 -2.65
CA GLU A 58 -6.34 -2.31 -3.21
C GLU A 58 -6.59 -1.01 -2.45
N ASP A 59 -6.05 -0.86 -1.23
CA ASP A 59 -6.21 0.33 -0.41
C ASP A 59 -4.86 0.87 0.08
N ALA A 60 -4.85 2.13 0.44
CA ALA A 60 -3.73 2.79 1.09
C ALA A 60 -4.25 3.59 2.28
N LYS A 61 -3.53 3.55 3.39
CA LYS A 61 -3.93 4.18 4.64
C LYS A 61 -2.74 4.89 5.29
N ILE A 62 -3.04 6.00 5.95
CA ILE A 62 -2.13 6.61 6.94
C ILE A 62 -2.86 6.64 8.28
N LEU A 63 -2.22 6.09 9.30
CA LEU A 63 -2.67 6.16 10.68
C LEU A 63 -1.73 7.09 11.44
N PHE A 64 -2.25 8.17 11.99
CA PHE A 64 -1.53 9.02 12.92
C PHE A 64 -1.92 8.60 14.33
N LEU A 65 -0.94 8.24 15.15
CA LEU A 65 -1.15 7.72 16.51
C LEU A 65 -0.91 8.78 17.59
N THR A 66 -0.26 9.89 17.24
CA THR A 66 -0.02 11.02 18.12
C THR A 66 -1.29 11.85 18.32
N ASN A 67 -1.57 12.24 19.57
CA ASN A 67 -2.76 13.03 19.95
C ASN A 67 -4.11 12.36 19.64
N GLY A 68 -4.15 11.04 19.70
CA GLY A 68 -5.31 10.22 19.35
C GLY A 68 -5.12 9.49 18.02
N LEU A 69 -6.07 8.61 17.70
CA LEU A 69 -6.05 7.88 16.43
C LEU A 69 -6.77 8.70 15.36
N GLU A 70 -6.03 9.11 14.33
CA GLU A 70 -6.62 9.63 13.10
C GLU A 70 -6.25 8.70 11.95
N VAL A 71 -7.23 8.32 11.15
CA VAL A 71 -7.06 7.42 10.01
C VAL A 71 -7.49 8.13 8.74
N ARG A 72 -6.64 8.06 7.73
CA ARG A 72 -6.92 8.54 6.39
C ARG A 72 -6.72 7.40 5.40
N MET A 73 -7.67 7.23 4.51
CA MET A 73 -7.65 6.16 3.52
C MET A 73 -7.89 6.75 2.14
N ASN A 74 -7.33 6.12 1.12
CA ASN A 74 -7.77 6.41 -0.24
C ASN A 74 -9.26 6.03 -0.38
N GLY A 75 -9.96 6.73 -1.26
CA GLY A 75 -11.35 6.40 -1.58
C GLY A 75 -11.48 5.13 -2.43
N THR A 76 -12.43 5.12 -3.33
CA THR A 76 -12.73 3.97 -4.20
C THR A 76 -11.72 3.74 -5.33
N CYS A 77 -10.68 4.55 -5.44
CA CYS A 77 -9.70 4.48 -6.52
C CYS A 77 -8.43 3.75 -6.06
N ALA A 78 -7.96 2.81 -6.86
CA ALA A 78 -6.74 2.04 -6.60
C ALA A 78 -5.42 2.85 -6.71
N GLY A 79 -5.48 4.16 -7.00
CA GLY A 79 -4.30 5.02 -7.08
C GLY A 79 -3.46 4.97 -5.81
N GLY A 80 -2.15 4.76 -5.95
CA GLY A 80 -1.24 4.64 -4.81
C GLY A 80 -1.25 3.29 -4.11
N THR A 81 -1.81 2.24 -4.72
CA THR A 81 -1.90 0.89 -4.16
C THR A 81 -1.11 -0.12 -4.98
N GLY A 82 -1.00 -1.35 -4.46
CA GLY A 82 -0.37 -2.46 -5.17
C GLY A 82 -1.02 -2.75 -6.52
N ALA A 83 -2.34 -2.70 -6.61
CA ALA A 83 -3.07 -2.89 -7.86
C ALA A 83 -2.74 -1.81 -8.92
N PHE A 84 -2.48 -0.58 -8.49
CA PHE A 84 -2.00 0.47 -9.39
C PHE A 84 -0.62 0.12 -9.95
N ILE A 85 0.31 -0.30 -9.10
CA ILE A 85 1.68 -0.67 -9.52
C ILE A 85 1.64 -1.87 -10.47
N ASP A 86 0.84 -2.89 -10.18
CA ASP A 86 0.67 -4.08 -11.00
C ASP A 86 0.11 -3.75 -12.40
N GLN A 87 -0.91 -2.87 -12.46
CA GLN A 87 -1.43 -2.37 -13.74
C GLN A 87 -0.36 -1.63 -14.56
N MET A 88 0.49 -0.85 -13.90
CA MET A 88 1.56 -0.10 -14.57
C MET A 88 2.70 -1.03 -15.00
N ALA A 89 3.05 -2.04 -14.22
CA ALA A 89 4.01 -3.08 -14.59
C ALA A 89 3.54 -3.84 -15.86
N THR A 90 2.25 -4.20 -15.87
CA THR A 90 1.62 -4.81 -17.06
C THR A 90 1.69 -3.90 -18.28
N LEU A 91 1.42 -2.61 -18.12
CA LEU A 91 1.51 -1.63 -19.22
C LEU A 91 2.93 -1.50 -19.78
N LEU A 92 3.93 -1.58 -18.90
CA LEU A 92 5.36 -1.57 -19.27
C LEU A 92 5.81 -2.91 -19.85
N ASN A 93 4.99 -3.96 -19.78
CA ASN A 93 5.37 -5.33 -20.11
C ASN A 93 6.65 -5.74 -19.36
N VAL A 94 6.61 -5.61 -18.03
CA VAL A 94 7.63 -6.05 -17.08
C VAL A 94 6.93 -6.82 -15.94
N LYS A 95 7.68 -7.66 -15.25
CA LYS A 95 7.16 -8.33 -14.05
C LYS A 95 7.15 -7.35 -12.87
N LEU A 96 6.19 -7.53 -11.98
CA LEU A 96 6.07 -6.70 -10.78
C LEU A 96 7.35 -6.76 -9.93
N GLU A 97 7.93 -7.94 -9.79
CA GLU A 97 9.16 -8.18 -9.02
C GLU A 97 10.39 -7.46 -9.58
N ASP A 98 10.37 -7.15 -10.89
CA ASP A 98 11.50 -6.50 -11.57
C ASP A 98 11.37 -4.95 -11.56
N MET A 99 10.24 -4.41 -11.12
CA MET A 99 9.94 -2.98 -11.19
C MET A 99 10.93 -2.13 -10.38
N ASP A 100 11.30 -2.57 -9.19
CA ASP A 100 12.23 -1.86 -8.29
C ASP A 100 13.64 -1.80 -8.91
N GLU A 101 14.18 -2.94 -9.34
CA GLU A 101 15.50 -3.00 -9.96
C GLU A 101 15.56 -2.21 -11.28
N LEU A 102 14.43 -2.17 -12.01
CA LEU A 102 14.32 -1.37 -13.21
C LEU A 102 14.31 0.13 -12.87
N ALA A 103 13.55 0.55 -11.86
CA ALA A 103 13.46 1.93 -11.42
C ALA A 103 14.80 2.49 -10.93
N LYS A 104 15.62 1.68 -10.24
CA LYS A 104 16.97 2.07 -9.80
C LYS A 104 17.90 2.51 -10.94
N GLN A 105 17.61 2.10 -12.17
CA GLN A 105 18.39 2.44 -13.36
C GLN A 105 17.88 3.69 -14.08
N HIS A 106 16.99 4.47 -13.46
CA HIS A 106 16.44 5.68 -14.07
C HIS A 106 17.50 6.78 -14.22
N GLU A 107 17.32 7.63 -15.19
CA GLU A 107 18.13 8.84 -15.41
C GLU A 107 17.30 10.12 -15.25
N LYS A 108 15.99 10.01 -15.42
CA LYS A 108 15.03 11.11 -15.26
C LYS A 108 13.68 10.59 -14.81
N THR A 109 12.82 11.50 -14.39
CA THR A 109 11.45 11.22 -13.99
C THR A 109 10.47 12.05 -14.81
N TYR A 110 9.27 11.52 -14.96
CA TYR A 110 8.14 12.17 -15.63
C TYR A 110 7.02 12.43 -14.63
N THR A 111 6.22 13.44 -14.89
CA THR A 111 5.00 13.64 -14.12
C THR A 111 3.92 12.68 -14.61
N ILE A 112 3.45 11.81 -13.73
CA ILE A 112 2.41 10.82 -14.00
C ILE A 112 1.27 11.05 -13.00
N ALA A 113 0.03 10.96 -13.48
CA ALA A 113 -1.15 11.08 -12.64
C ALA A 113 -1.17 9.97 -11.57
N SER A 114 -1.25 10.37 -10.30
CA SER A 114 -1.15 9.46 -9.16
C SER A 114 -2.50 8.90 -8.67
N ARG A 115 -3.61 9.57 -9.00
CA ARG A 115 -4.93 9.25 -8.46
C ARG A 115 -5.67 8.14 -9.20
N CYS A 116 -5.45 8.03 -10.50
CA CYS A 116 -6.26 7.15 -11.36
C CYS A 116 -5.40 6.42 -12.36
N GLY A 117 -5.46 5.08 -12.36
CA GLY A 117 -4.73 4.25 -13.31
C GLY A 117 -5.06 4.55 -14.78
N VAL A 118 -6.29 5.01 -15.09
CA VAL A 118 -6.66 5.42 -16.45
C VAL A 118 -5.88 6.64 -16.89
N PHE A 119 -5.80 7.68 -16.05
CA PHE A 119 -5.01 8.88 -16.37
C PHE A 119 -3.51 8.58 -16.39
N ALA A 120 -3.01 7.80 -15.44
CA ALA A 120 -1.61 7.35 -15.47
C ALA A 120 -1.27 6.64 -16.79
N LYS A 121 -2.15 5.75 -17.26
CA LYS A 121 -1.99 5.08 -18.57
C LYS A 121 -1.97 6.07 -19.72
N THR A 122 -2.81 7.10 -19.68
CA THR A 122 -2.86 8.15 -20.70
C THR A 122 -1.57 8.97 -20.72
N ASP A 123 -0.93 9.19 -19.56
CA ASP A 123 0.35 9.88 -19.47
C ASP A 123 1.52 8.99 -19.93
N ILE A 124 1.50 7.71 -19.59
CA ILE A 124 2.58 6.76 -19.88
C ILE A 124 2.62 6.34 -21.37
N GLN A 125 1.46 6.12 -21.98
CA GLN A 125 1.41 5.60 -23.35
C GLN A 125 2.14 6.49 -24.38
N PRO A 126 1.99 7.83 -24.36
CA PRO A 126 2.77 8.69 -25.24
C PRO A 126 4.28 8.62 -24.98
N LEU A 127 4.69 8.48 -23.71
CA LEU A 127 6.11 8.35 -23.36
C LEU A 127 6.71 7.08 -23.96
N LEU A 128 6.00 5.95 -23.86
CA LEU A 128 6.42 4.68 -24.48
C LEU A 128 6.51 4.82 -26.01
N ASN A 129 5.53 5.47 -26.64
CA ASN A 129 5.52 5.69 -28.10
C ASN A 129 6.68 6.58 -28.57
N GLN A 130 7.17 7.47 -27.71
CA GLN A 130 8.33 8.34 -27.96
C GLN A 130 9.66 7.66 -27.64
N GLY A 131 9.64 6.40 -27.19
CA GLY A 131 10.85 5.65 -26.86
C GLY A 131 11.46 6.01 -25.50
N ALA A 132 10.68 6.52 -24.57
CA ALA A 132 11.14 6.75 -23.20
C ALA A 132 11.60 5.43 -22.57
N ARG A 133 12.64 5.50 -21.76
CA ARG A 133 13.19 4.32 -21.07
C ARG A 133 12.17 3.80 -20.05
N LYS A 134 11.98 2.50 -20.02
CA LYS A 134 11.09 1.87 -19.03
C LYS A 134 11.54 2.12 -17.60
N SER A 135 12.84 2.24 -17.36
CA SER A 135 13.41 2.60 -16.03
C SER A 135 12.94 3.97 -15.54
N ASP A 136 12.95 4.96 -16.43
CA ASP A 136 12.48 6.31 -16.10
C ASP A 136 10.98 6.34 -15.79
N ILE A 137 10.21 5.54 -16.54
CA ILE A 137 8.76 5.41 -16.31
C ILE A 137 8.47 4.64 -15.03
N ALA A 138 9.22 3.57 -14.72
CA ALA A 138 9.07 2.80 -13.49
C ALA A 138 9.29 3.67 -12.23
N GLU A 139 10.36 4.44 -12.20
CA GLU A 139 10.62 5.40 -11.13
C GLU A 139 9.51 6.47 -11.06
N SER A 140 9.04 6.96 -12.20
CA SER A 140 7.96 7.93 -12.25
C SER A 140 6.64 7.38 -11.67
N ILE A 141 6.38 6.09 -11.84
CA ILE A 141 5.24 5.39 -11.24
C ILE A 141 5.39 5.35 -9.71
N PHE A 142 6.56 5.00 -9.17
CA PHE A 142 6.79 5.02 -7.74
C PHE A 142 6.68 6.42 -7.15
N ASN A 143 7.21 7.44 -7.83
CA ASN A 143 7.02 8.84 -7.43
C ASN A 143 5.54 9.26 -7.43
N ALA A 144 4.74 8.75 -8.36
CA ALA A 144 3.30 8.97 -8.37
C ALA A 144 2.62 8.34 -7.14
N VAL A 145 3.01 7.12 -6.74
CA VAL A 145 2.52 6.45 -5.52
C VAL A 145 2.89 7.25 -4.28
N VAL A 146 4.14 7.68 -4.14
CA VAL A 146 4.60 8.51 -3.02
C VAL A 146 3.83 9.82 -2.96
N SER A 147 3.68 10.49 -4.09
CA SER A 147 2.92 11.76 -4.19
C SER A 147 1.46 11.57 -3.79
N GLN A 148 0.83 10.47 -4.18
CA GLN A 148 -0.54 10.15 -3.77
C GLN A 148 -0.64 9.92 -2.27
N THR A 149 0.33 9.22 -1.68
CA THR A 149 0.36 8.95 -0.25
C THR A 149 0.58 10.24 0.53
N VAL A 150 1.60 11.02 0.19
CA VAL A 150 1.96 12.24 0.93
C VAL A 150 0.92 13.34 0.71
N ALA A 151 0.64 13.70 -0.54
CA ALA A 151 -0.25 14.83 -0.83
C ALA A 151 -1.74 14.43 -0.77
N GLY A 152 -2.08 13.23 -1.24
CA GLY A 152 -3.45 12.76 -1.32
C GLY A 152 -4.03 12.30 0.01
N LEU A 153 -3.25 11.60 0.83
CA LEU A 153 -3.71 11.06 2.11
C LEU A 153 -3.31 11.95 3.28
N ALA A 154 -2.06 12.41 3.38
CA ALA A 154 -1.65 13.26 4.50
C ALA A 154 -2.33 14.64 4.47
N GLN A 155 -2.70 15.15 3.29
CA GLN A 155 -3.48 16.38 3.12
C GLN A 155 -2.93 17.56 3.95
N GLY A 156 -1.62 17.75 3.93
CA GLY A 156 -0.92 18.81 4.64
C GLY A 156 -0.62 18.52 6.13
N ARG A 157 -1.06 17.40 6.68
CA ARG A 157 -0.60 16.96 8.00
C ARG A 157 0.84 16.44 7.88
N GLU A 158 1.70 16.90 8.77
CA GLU A 158 3.09 16.48 8.82
C GLU A 158 3.20 14.98 9.15
N ILE A 159 4.07 14.29 8.41
CA ILE A 159 4.44 12.89 8.63
C ILE A 159 5.79 12.93 9.32
N GLU A 160 5.79 12.82 10.64
CA GLU A 160 6.98 12.99 11.46
C GLU A 160 7.02 11.97 12.61
N GLY A 161 8.18 11.88 13.27
CA GLY A 161 8.40 10.93 14.37
C GLY A 161 8.83 9.55 13.87
N GLN A 162 8.48 8.52 14.62
CA GLN A 162 8.75 7.13 14.24
C GLN A 162 7.69 6.64 13.27
N ILE A 163 8.09 6.46 12.00
CA ILE A 163 7.21 6.04 10.92
C ILE A 163 7.39 4.54 10.66
N VAL A 164 6.29 3.81 10.61
CA VAL A 164 6.26 2.39 10.28
C VAL A 164 5.58 2.21 8.93
N TYR A 165 6.21 1.44 8.06
CA TYR A 165 5.68 1.11 6.74
C TYR A 165 5.16 -0.32 6.75
N LEU A 166 3.91 -0.53 6.30
CA LEU A 166 3.23 -1.81 6.24
C LEU A 166 2.62 -2.05 4.86
N GLY A 167 2.37 -3.31 4.57
CA GLY A 167 1.67 -3.75 3.36
C GLY A 167 2.58 -4.45 2.35
N GLY A 168 1.97 -5.30 1.52
CA GLY A 168 2.67 -6.12 0.53
C GLY A 168 3.58 -5.34 -0.42
N PRO A 169 3.12 -4.26 -1.05
CA PRO A 169 3.96 -3.45 -1.94
C PRO A 169 5.29 -3.00 -1.34
N LEU A 170 5.33 -2.74 -0.03
CA LEU A 170 6.54 -2.28 0.67
C LEU A 170 7.49 -3.42 1.10
N THR A 171 7.11 -4.67 0.86
CA THR A 171 7.95 -5.84 1.15
C THR A 171 8.61 -6.43 -0.10
N PHE A 172 8.14 -6.04 -1.29
CA PHE A 172 8.63 -6.52 -2.58
C PHE A 172 9.39 -5.44 -3.37
N MET A 173 9.43 -4.21 -2.86
CA MET A 173 10.09 -3.05 -3.47
C MET A 173 11.24 -2.55 -2.60
#